data_d9306f0428b16f53941fdd4890ec30ad
#
_entry.id   d9306f0428b16f53941fdd4890ec30ad
#
_cell.length_a   1.000
_cell.length_b   1.000
_cell.length_c   1.000
_cell.angle_alpha   90.00
_cell.angle_beta   90.00
_cell.angle_gamma   90.00
#
_symmetry.space_group_name_H-M   'P 1'
#
loop_
_entity.id
_entity.type
_entity.pdbx_description
1 polymer ?
#
loop_
_entity_poly.entity_id
_entity_poly.type
_entity_poly.pdbx_seq_one_letter_code
_entity_poly.pdbx_strand_id
1 'polypeptide(L)'
;MVSEISIVPINTLDAGLLTRLALCLEERFLYTCVVRKPLRLPQSALNSVRKQLFFGSIVAKLAAAGERRDEIVLGITDFDLYKTSHQFVFGSSSESQRCAVVSMHRLRSEFYGEPADENALFQRLLKEAVRQLGHALGLKNCYNARCVMAYSNSVFDVDNKHSHFCEQCDKRSRASR
;
A
#
# COMPACT_ATOMS: atom_id res chain seq x y z
N MET A 1 -14.97 -14.63 -0.93
CA MET A 1 -15.09 -13.51 0.00
C MET A 1 -13.70 -13.30 0.60
N VAL A 2 -13.18 -12.06 0.70
CA VAL A 2 -11.87 -11.79 1.31
C VAL A 2 -12.03 -11.79 2.83
N SER A 3 -11.11 -12.44 3.55
CA SER A 3 -11.11 -12.53 5.01
C SER A 3 -9.77 -12.20 5.66
N GLU A 4 -8.71 -12.14 4.85
CA GLU A 4 -7.34 -11.93 5.34
C GLU A 4 -6.57 -10.92 4.49
N ILE A 5 -5.72 -10.14 5.15
CA ILE A 5 -4.70 -9.28 4.53
C ILE A 5 -3.33 -9.85 4.87
N SER A 6 -2.60 -10.30 3.87
CA SER A 6 -1.21 -10.75 4.02
C SER A 6 -0.25 -9.60 3.72
N ILE A 7 0.43 -9.10 4.75
CA ILE A 7 1.45 -8.04 4.62
C ILE A 7 2.78 -8.71 4.29
N VAL A 8 3.29 -8.46 3.10
CA VAL A 8 4.55 -9.03 2.59
C VAL A 8 5.61 -7.92 2.50
N PRO A 9 6.59 -7.89 3.41
CA PRO A 9 7.73 -6.98 3.26
C PRO A 9 8.49 -7.32 1.98
N ILE A 10 8.82 -6.31 1.18
CA ILE A 10 9.71 -6.46 0.04
C ILE A 10 11.11 -6.08 0.52
N ASN A 11 11.97 -7.07 0.64
CA ASN A 11 13.22 -7.05 1.39
C ASN A 11 13.01 -6.87 2.91
N THR A 12 14.06 -6.50 3.65
CA THR A 12 14.00 -6.40 5.12
C THR A 12 13.45 -5.03 5.52
N LEU A 13 12.39 -5.03 6.31
CA LEU A 13 11.78 -3.83 6.88
C LEU A 13 11.67 -3.98 8.40
N ASP A 14 11.40 -2.87 9.10
CA ASP A 14 11.18 -2.86 10.54
C ASP A 14 9.95 -3.67 10.94
N ALA A 15 10.13 -4.65 11.82
CA ALA A 15 9.07 -5.55 12.25
C ALA A 15 8.02 -4.84 13.13
N GLY A 16 8.43 -3.87 13.93
CA GLY A 16 7.54 -3.09 14.78
C GLY A 16 6.59 -2.23 13.96
N LEU A 17 7.11 -1.59 12.90
CA LEU A 17 6.31 -0.82 11.93
C LEU A 17 5.25 -1.71 11.28
N LEU A 18 5.63 -2.90 10.81
CA LEU A 18 4.72 -3.82 10.14
C LEU A 18 3.64 -4.38 11.08
N THR A 19 4.00 -4.69 12.32
CA THR A 19 3.05 -5.15 13.35
C THR A 19 2.04 -4.05 13.66
N ARG A 20 2.49 -2.81 13.86
CA ARG A 20 1.62 -1.66 14.09
C ARG A 20 0.68 -1.42 12.89
N LEU A 21 1.19 -1.56 11.67
CA LEU A 21 0.38 -1.45 10.46
C LEU A 21 -0.70 -2.52 10.42
N ALA A 22 -0.36 -3.79 10.71
CA ALA A 22 -1.29 -4.91 10.74
C ALA A 22 -2.47 -4.63 11.69
N LEU A 23 -2.20 -4.24 12.92
CA LEU A 23 -3.24 -3.92 13.91
C LEU A 23 -4.18 -2.81 13.42
N CYS A 24 -3.64 -1.74 12.85
CA CYS A 24 -4.46 -0.65 12.32
C CYS A 24 -5.30 -1.09 11.10
N LEU A 25 -4.81 -2.00 10.26
CA LEU A 25 -5.56 -2.53 9.12
C LEU A 25 -6.67 -3.49 9.56
N GLU A 26 -6.44 -4.31 10.58
CA GLU A 26 -7.47 -5.17 11.19
C GLU A 26 -8.68 -4.35 11.67
N GLU A 27 -8.43 -3.27 12.41
CA GLU A 27 -9.50 -2.38 12.88
C GLU A 27 -10.31 -1.76 11.73
N ARG A 28 -9.67 -1.46 10.60
CA ARG A 28 -10.33 -0.76 9.47
C ARG A 28 -11.09 -1.68 8.55
N PHE A 29 -10.52 -2.84 8.27
CA PHE A 29 -11.10 -3.78 7.30
C PHE A 29 -11.91 -4.89 7.96
N LEU A 30 -11.75 -5.11 9.26
CA LEU A 30 -12.33 -6.24 9.99
C LEU A 30 -11.90 -7.59 9.36
N TYR A 31 -10.68 -7.65 8.82
CA TYR A 31 -10.01 -8.83 8.30
C TYR A 31 -8.82 -9.16 9.20
N THR A 32 -8.47 -10.41 9.30
CA THR A 32 -7.21 -10.81 9.94
C THR A 32 -6.03 -10.27 9.13
N CYS A 33 -5.03 -9.69 9.79
CA CYS A 33 -3.80 -9.23 9.14
C CYS A 33 -2.61 -10.06 9.59
N VAL A 34 -1.90 -10.65 8.64
CA VAL A 34 -0.74 -11.50 8.91
C VAL A 34 0.50 -10.92 8.24
N VAL A 35 1.55 -10.71 9.02
CA VAL A 35 2.86 -10.32 8.46
C VAL A 35 3.59 -11.60 8.00
N ARG A 36 3.85 -11.68 6.71
CA ARG A 36 4.49 -12.83 6.06
C ARG A 36 6.01 -12.67 6.01
N LYS A 37 6.69 -13.74 5.59
CA LYS A 37 8.13 -13.70 5.32
C LYS A 37 8.45 -12.68 4.23
N PRO A 38 9.61 -11.99 4.31
CA PRO A 38 10.01 -11.03 3.29
C PRO A 38 10.14 -11.66 1.90
N LEU A 39 9.56 -11.00 0.90
CA LEU A 39 9.78 -11.32 -0.51
C LEU A 39 11.13 -10.71 -0.94
N ARG A 40 12.08 -11.57 -1.29
CA ARG A 40 13.36 -11.13 -1.85
C ARG A 40 13.22 -10.93 -3.35
N LEU A 41 13.48 -9.71 -3.80
CA LEU A 41 13.51 -9.41 -5.23
C LEU A 41 14.93 -9.57 -5.77
N PRO A 42 15.09 -10.13 -6.98
CA PRO A 42 16.38 -10.12 -7.67
C PRO A 42 16.76 -8.68 -8.04
N GLN A 43 18.07 -8.39 -8.13
CA GLN A 43 18.55 -7.06 -8.55
C GLN A 43 17.96 -6.59 -9.89
N SER A 44 17.65 -7.53 -10.79
CA SER A 44 17.02 -7.24 -12.09
C SER A 44 15.59 -6.69 -11.97
N ALA A 45 14.94 -6.80 -10.83
CA ALA A 45 13.63 -6.19 -10.60
C ALA A 45 13.71 -4.66 -10.43
N LEU A 46 14.87 -4.15 -10.01
CA LEU A 46 15.14 -2.72 -9.88
C LEU A 46 15.64 -2.18 -11.23
N ASN A 47 14.97 -1.18 -11.77
CA ASN A 47 15.46 -0.47 -12.95
C ASN A 47 16.76 0.25 -12.59
N SER A 48 17.87 -0.13 -13.23
CA SER A 48 19.22 0.35 -12.88
C SER A 48 19.42 1.85 -13.14
N VAL A 49 18.71 2.41 -14.12
CA VAL A 49 18.76 3.83 -14.48
C VAL A 49 17.89 4.66 -13.54
N ARG A 50 16.64 4.25 -13.35
CA ARG A 50 15.66 4.97 -12.54
C ARG A 50 15.84 4.77 -11.03
N LYS A 51 16.54 3.69 -10.62
CA LYS A 51 16.62 3.25 -9.22
C LYS A 51 15.25 3.00 -8.57
N GLN A 52 14.28 2.57 -9.39
CA GLN A 52 12.90 2.35 -9.02
C GLN A 52 12.45 0.93 -9.35
N LEU A 53 11.50 0.40 -8.57
CA LEU A 53 10.80 -0.84 -8.89
C LEU A 53 9.65 -0.57 -9.86
N PHE A 54 9.53 -1.39 -10.90
CA PHE A 54 8.37 -1.36 -11.79
C PHE A 54 7.25 -2.23 -11.21
N PHE A 55 6.08 -1.64 -10.95
CA PHE A 55 4.94 -2.37 -10.37
C PHE A 55 4.59 -3.62 -11.19
N GLY A 56 4.55 -3.52 -12.52
CA GLY A 56 4.22 -4.64 -13.39
C GLY A 56 5.15 -5.85 -13.27
N SER A 57 6.43 -5.65 -12.88
CA SER A 57 7.38 -6.75 -12.72
C SER A 57 7.25 -7.49 -11.39
N ILE A 58 6.63 -6.88 -10.39
CA ILE A 58 6.52 -7.45 -9.04
C ILE A 58 5.11 -7.95 -8.70
N VAL A 59 4.09 -7.48 -9.43
CA VAL A 59 2.69 -7.78 -9.12
C VAL A 59 2.40 -9.30 -9.11
N ALA A 60 2.87 -10.05 -10.10
CA ALA A 60 2.67 -11.49 -10.16
C ALA A 60 3.42 -12.23 -9.04
N LYS A 61 4.64 -11.81 -8.71
CA LYS A 61 5.43 -12.38 -7.61
C LYS A 61 4.80 -12.08 -6.27
N LEU A 62 4.27 -10.86 -6.10
CA LEU A 62 3.59 -10.46 -4.88
C LEU A 62 2.28 -11.25 -4.70
N ALA A 63 1.49 -11.38 -5.75
CA ALA A 63 0.26 -12.18 -5.71
C ALA A 63 0.55 -13.66 -5.40
N ALA A 64 1.64 -14.21 -5.93
CA ALA A 64 2.08 -15.58 -5.65
C ALA A 64 2.69 -15.77 -4.25
N ALA A 65 3.01 -14.70 -3.53
CA ALA A 65 3.45 -14.77 -2.14
C ALA A 65 2.27 -14.96 -1.16
N GLY A 66 1.05 -14.85 -1.63
CA GLY A 66 -0.14 -15.23 -0.89
C GLY A 66 -0.25 -16.75 -0.70
N GLU A 67 -0.82 -17.15 0.41
CA GLU A 67 -0.97 -18.58 0.80
C GLU A 67 -2.41 -19.05 0.69
N ARG A 68 -3.38 -18.13 0.59
CA ARG A 68 -4.81 -18.43 0.63
C ARG A 68 -5.57 -17.81 -0.54
N ARG A 69 -6.68 -18.43 -0.92
CA ARG A 69 -7.55 -17.92 -1.98
C ARG A 69 -8.43 -16.74 -1.56
N ASP A 70 -8.64 -16.57 -0.26
CA ASP A 70 -9.50 -15.54 0.34
C ASP A 70 -8.72 -14.39 0.96
N GLU A 71 -7.48 -14.15 0.50
CA GLU A 71 -6.63 -13.07 0.97
C GLU A 71 -6.42 -11.98 -0.07
N ILE A 72 -6.02 -10.79 0.42
CA ILE A 72 -5.39 -9.73 -0.36
C ILE A 72 -3.94 -9.59 0.10
N VAL A 73 -3.01 -9.56 -0.83
CA VAL A 73 -1.59 -9.41 -0.53
C VAL A 73 -1.20 -7.94 -0.61
N LEU A 74 -0.66 -7.40 0.48
CA LEU A 74 -0.13 -6.05 0.57
C LEU A 74 1.39 -6.07 0.68
N GLY A 75 2.08 -5.69 -0.38
CA GLY A 75 3.52 -5.48 -0.38
C GLY A 75 3.90 -4.13 0.20
N ILE A 76 4.92 -4.10 1.08
CA ILE A 76 5.51 -2.86 1.58
C ILE A 76 6.99 -2.83 1.19
N THR A 77 7.46 -1.71 0.67
CA THR A 77 8.84 -1.55 0.21
C THR A 77 9.42 -0.18 0.54
N ASP A 78 10.75 -0.12 0.71
CA ASP A 78 11.51 1.12 0.78
C ASP A 78 12.01 1.61 -0.60
N PHE A 79 11.90 0.78 -1.63
CA PHE A 79 12.26 1.21 -2.98
C PHE A 79 11.22 2.18 -3.56
N ASP A 80 11.69 3.19 -4.29
CA ASP A 80 10.80 4.04 -5.08
C ASP A 80 10.07 3.21 -6.14
N LEU A 81 8.81 3.55 -6.40
CA LEU A 81 7.91 2.74 -7.23
C LEU A 81 7.41 3.54 -8.42
N TYR A 82 7.35 2.92 -9.59
CA TYR A 82 6.73 3.51 -10.78
C TYR A 82 5.85 2.51 -11.55
N LYS A 83 5.02 3.03 -12.43
CA LYS A 83 4.26 2.27 -13.40
C LYS A 83 4.27 2.97 -14.77
N THR A 84 3.85 2.27 -15.82
CA THR A 84 4.01 2.72 -17.22
C THR A 84 3.55 4.16 -17.49
N SER A 85 2.46 4.60 -16.89
CA SER A 85 1.87 5.93 -17.09
C SER A 85 2.31 6.98 -16.08
N HIS A 86 3.21 6.65 -15.12
CA HIS A 86 3.58 7.54 -14.01
C HIS A 86 5.08 7.46 -13.74
N GLN A 87 5.70 8.61 -13.53
CA GLN A 87 7.12 8.67 -13.16
C GLN A 87 7.38 8.09 -11.77
N PHE A 88 6.43 8.23 -10.87
CA PHE A 88 6.41 7.57 -9.57
C PHE A 88 4.97 7.33 -9.12
N VAL A 89 4.80 6.44 -8.16
CA VAL A 89 3.55 6.25 -7.41
C VAL A 89 3.87 5.94 -5.95
N PHE A 90 3.07 6.42 -5.01
CA PHE A 90 3.16 6.02 -3.60
C PHE A 90 2.75 4.57 -3.40
N GLY A 91 1.84 4.09 -4.23
CA GLY A 91 1.41 2.71 -4.27
C GLY A 91 0.64 2.40 -5.54
N SER A 92 0.43 1.13 -5.78
CA SER A 92 -0.39 0.63 -6.89
C SER A 92 -1.05 -0.70 -6.49
N SER A 93 -2.12 -1.06 -7.18
CA SER A 93 -2.88 -2.27 -6.89
C SER A 93 -3.36 -2.95 -8.16
N SER A 94 -3.64 -4.23 -8.05
CA SER A 94 -4.29 -5.06 -9.07
C SER A 94 -5.52 -5.72 -8.44
N GLU A 95 -6.69 -5.33 -8.87
CA GLU A 95 -7.97 -5.94 -8.45
C GLU A 95 -8.04 -7.40 -8.89
N SER A 96 -7.66 -7.69 -10.15
CA SER A 96 -7.70 -9.04 -10.72
C SER A 96 -6.75 -10.03 -10.03
N GLN A 97 -5.62 -9.55 -9.50
CA GLN A 97 -4.66 -10.37 -8.78
C GLN A 97 -4.77 -10.23 -7.26
N ARG A 98 -5.73 -9.45 -6.77
CA ARG A 98 -5.95 -9.18 -5.34
C ARG A 98 -4.67 -8.83 -4.60
N CYS A 99 -3.89 -7.94 -5.17
CA CYS A 99 -2.67 -7.47 -4.52
C CYS A 99 -2.50 -5.96 -4.65
N ALA A 100 -1.76 -5.41 -3.72
CA ALA A 100 -1.40 -4.02 -3.65
C ALA A 100 0.05 -3.88 -3.20
N VAL A 101 0.69 -2.78 -3.54
CA VAL A 101 2.02 -2.44 -3.03
C VAL A 101 2.06 -0.97 -2.64
N VAL A 102 2.75 -0.66 -1.55
CA VAL A 102 3.03 0.70 -1.09
C VAL A 102 4.53 0.88 -0.93
N SER A 103 5.02 1.98 -1.48
CA SER A 103 6.42 2.43 -1.31
C SER A 103 6.50 3.47 -0.19
N MET A 104 7.38 3.24 0.77
CA MET A 104 7.69 4.21 1.82
C MET A 104 8.66 5.29 1.35
N HIS A 105 9.36 5.09 0.23
CA HIS A 105 10.44 5.96 -0.24
C HIS A 105 10.07 7.43 -0.25
N ARG A 106 8.98 7.78 -0.95
CA ARG A 106 8.49 9.17 -1.04
C ARG A 106 7.47 9.55 0.04
N LEU A 107 7.21 8.66 1.00
CA LEU A 107 6.41 9.00 2.18
C LEU A 107 7.29 9.52 3.32
N ARG A 108 8.61 9.30 3.26
CA ARG A 108 9.59 9.78 4.22
C ARG A 108 9.78 11.28 4.10
N SER A 109 9.87 11.96 5.25
CA SER A 109 10.14 13.41 5.30
C SER A 109 11.53 13.74 4.75
N GLU A 110 12.51 12.86 4.96
CA GLU A 110 13.89 13.00 4.48
C GLU A 110 13.98 13.06 2.95
N PHE A 111 13.05 12.46 2.21
CA PHE A 111 12.97 12.58 0.75
C PHE A 111 12.80 14.03 0.30
N TYR A 112 12.18 14.86 1.14
CA TYR A 112 11.92 16.29 0.88
C TYR A 112 12.92 17.21 1.58
N GLY A 113 14.01 16.66 2.15
CA GLY A 113 15.02 17.43 2.86
C GLY A 113 14.65 17.82 4.30
N GLU A 114 13.57 17.27 4.83
CA GLU A 114 13.11 17.50 6.19
C GLU A 114 13.71 16.46 7.16
N PRO A 115 13.78 16.75 8.45
CA PRO A 115 14.19 15.76 9.45
C PRO A 115 13.29 14.51 9.44
N ALA A 116 13.86 13.37 9.83
CA ALA A 116 13.10 12.13 9.96
C ALA A 116 11.94 12.29 10.94
N ASP A 117 10.75 11.87 10.50
CA ASP A 117 9.53 11.85 11.30
C ASP A 117 8.83 10.50 11.13
N GLU A 118 9.10 9.60 12.07
CA GLU A 118 8.53 8.25 12.09
C GLU A 118 6.99 8.25 12.23
N ASN A 119 6.45 9.27 12.88
CA ASN A 119 5.00 9.40 13.05
C ASN A 119 4.33 9.82 11.74
N ALA A 120 4.88 10.82 11.07
CA ALA A 120 4.42 11.24 9.75
C ALA A 120 4.53 10.09 8.73
N LEU A 121 5.66 9.38 8.71
CA LEU A 121 5.87 8.20 7.87
C LEU A 121 4.78 7.15 8.11
N PHE A 122 4.54 6.80 9.38
CA PHE A 122 3.53 5.79 9.71
C PHE A 122 2.12 6.22 9.27
N GLN A 123 1.73 7.46 9.53
CA GLN A 123 0.41 7.97 9.13
C GLN A 123 0.23 7.96 7.60
N ARG A 124 1.26 8.37 6.86
CA ARG A 124 1.27 8.34 5.40
C ARG A 124 1.20 6.91 4.86
N LEU A 125 1.99 6.00 5.43
CA LEU A 125 1.98 4.57 5.09
C LEU A 125 0.60 3.96 5.31
N LEU A 126 -0.02 4.20 6.47
CA LEU A 126 -1.35 3.70 6.79
C LEU A 126 -2.40 4.21 5.79
N LYS A 127 -2.38 5.50 5.46
CA LYS A 127 -3.31 6.10 4.48
C LYS A 127 -3.15 5.44 3.10
N GLU A 128 -1.91 5.30 2.62
CA GLU A 128 -1.69 4.67 1.31
C GLU A 128 -1.97 3.16 1.33
N ALA A 129 -1.69 2.45 2.42
CA ALA A 129 -2.07 1.05 2.56
C ALA A 129 -3.58 0.86 2.48
N VAL A 130 -4.35 1.64 3.25
CA VAL A 130 -5.83 1.59 3.20
C VAL A 130 -6.35 1.93 1.80
N ARG A 131 -5.77 2.94 1.14
CA ARG A 131 -6.15 3.34 -0.21
C ARG A 131 -5.89 2.24 -1.22
N GLN A 132 -4.71 1.65 -1.23
CA GLN A 132 -4.34 0.61 -2.20
C GLN A 132 -5.12 -0.69 -1.97
N LEU A 133 -5.37 -1.06 -0.72
CA LEU A 133 -6.28 -2.18 -0.38
C LEU A 133 -7.71 -1.90 -0.84
N GLY A 134 -8.19 -0.67 -0.66
CA GLY A 134 -9.49 -0.24 -1.19
C GLY A 134 -9.59 -0.44 -2.71
N HIS A 135 -8.55 -0.06 -3.46
CA HIS A 135 -8.49 -0.30 -4.91
C HIS A 135 -8.43 -1.79 -5.26
N ALA A 136 -7.67 -2.59 -4.50
CA ALA A 136 -7.61 -4.04 -4.71
C ALA A 136 -8.96 -4.74 -4.42
N LEU A 137 -9.82 -4.11 -3.61
CA LEU A 137 -11.22 -4.50 -3.37
C LEU A 137 -12.21 -3.90 -4.40
N GLY A 138 -11.74 -3.22 -5.44
CA GLY A 138 -12.59 -2.65 -6.49
C GLY A 138 -13.09 -1.23 -6.24
N LEU A 139 -12.74 -0.59 -5.13
CA LEU A 139 -13.10 0.81 -4.90
C LEU A 139 -12.38 1.74 -5.88
N LYS A 140 -13.08 2.75 -6.37
CA LYS A 140 -12.53 3.80 -7.24
C LYS A 140 -12.10 5.02 -6.44
N ASN A 141 -11.40 5.96 -7.08
CA ASN A 141 -11.07 7.25 -6.48
C ASN A 141 -12.32 7.97 -5.99
N CYS A 142 -12.22 8.62 -4.85
CA CYS A 142 -13.31 9.39 -4.23
C CYS A 142 -13.14 10.89 -4.51
N TYR A 143 -14.23 11.57 -4.79
CA TYR A 143 -14.25 13.03 -4.98
C TYR A 143 -14.21 13.81 -3.65
N ASN A 144 -14.50 13.16 -2.52
CA ASN A 144 -14.32 13.76 -1.20
C ASN A 144 -12.83 13.84 -0.87
N ALA A 145 -12.26 15.03 -0.88
CA ALA A 145 -10.83 15.27 -0.67
C ALA A 145 -10.31 14.78 0.70
N ARG A 146 -11.19 14.62 1.70
CA ARG A 146 -10.84 14.09 3.02
C ARG A 146 -10.89 12.57 3.11
N CYS A 147 -11.49 11.90 2.14
CA CYS A 147 -11.55 10.44 2.11
C CYS A 147 -10.18 9.85 1.82
N VAL A 148 -9.84 8.72 2.46
CA VAL A 148 -8.59 8.00 2.14
C VAL A 148 -8.50 7.59 0.67
N MET A 149 -9.64 7.35 0.00
CA MET A 149 -9.72 7.04 -1.44
C MET A 149 -9.54 8.24 -2.36
N ALA A 150 -9.38 9.47 -1.82
CA ALA A 150 -9.07 10.63 -2.64
C ALA A 150 -7.73 10.45 -3.36
N TYR A 151 -7.64 10.95 -4.60
CA TYR A 151 -6.41 10.89 -5.37
C TYR A 151 -5.33 11.76 -4.72
N SER A 152 -4.07 11.32 -4.80
CA SER A 152 -2.92 12.04 -4.26
C SER A 152 -1.82 12.12 -5.31
N ASN A 153 -1.43 13.34 -5.68
CA ASN A 153 -0.29 13.63 -6.56
C ASN A 153 0.99 13.95 -5.78
N SER A 154 0.83 14.35 -4.53
CA SER A 154 1.92 14.81 -3.67
C SER A 154 1.77 14.26 -2.26
N VAL A 155 2.83 14.33 -1.47
CA VAL A 155 2.79 13.97 -0.04
C VAL A 155 1.82 14.88 0.74
N PHE A 156 1.65 16.14 0.33
CA PHE A 156 0.67 17.05 0.93
C PHE A 156 -0.76 16.56 0.75
N ASP A 157 -1.09 15.98 -0.41
CA ASP A 157 -2.41 15.38 -0.62
C ASP A 157 -2.61 14.17 0.30
N VAL A 158 -1.55 13.38 0.54
CA VAL A 158 -1.59 12.27 1.51
C VAL A 158 -1.79 12.81 2.92
N ASP A 159 -1.10 13.89 3.30
CA ASP A 159 -1.21 14.46 4.64
C ASP A 159 -2.61 15.03 4.91
N ASN A 160 -3.22 15.66 3.93
CA ASN A 160 -4.50 16.35 4.06
C ASN A 160 -5.73 15.43 4.17
N LYS A 161 -5.66 14.17 3.77
CA LYS A 161 -6.78 13.23 3.85
C LYS A 161 -6.78 12.45 5.17
N HIS A 162 -7.94 11.92 5.54
CA HIS A 162 -8.06 10.99 6.67
C HIS A 162 -7.46 9.61 6.33
N SER A 163 -7.28 8.78 7.33
CA SER A 163 -6.84 7.38 7.17
C SER A 163 -8.02 6.39 7.09
N HIS A 164 -9.26 6.88 6.91
CA HIS A 164 -10.48 6.08 6.84
C HIS A 164 -11.33 6.45 5.62
N PHE A 165 -12.21 5.56 5.24
CA PHE A 165 -13.19 5.78 4.19
C PHE A 165 -14.22 6.83 4.63
N CYS A 166 -14.72 7.63 3.69
CA CYS A 166 -15.95 8.37 3.92
C CYS A 166 -17.15 7.39 3.91
N GLU A 167 -18.30 7.83 4.39
CA GLU A 167 -19.51 6.99 4.50
C GLU A 167 -19.85 6.25 3.19
N GLN A 168 -19.76 6.91 2.05
CA GLN A 168 -20.05 6.30 0.75
C GLN A 168 -19.04 5.20 0.38
N CYS A 169 -17.75 5.44 0.60
CA CYS A 169 -16.71 4.45 0.33
C CYS A 169 -16.78 3.29 1.31
N ASP A 170 -17.12 3.53 2.58
CA ASP A 170 -17.29 2.48 3.57
C ASP A 170 -18.45 1.55 3.21
N LYS A 171 -19.61 2.11 2.84
CA LYS A 171 -20.76 1.31 2.34
C LYS A 171 -20.38 0.44 1.13
N ARG A 172 -19.62 1.00 0.18
CA ARG A 172 -19.16 0.25 -1.00
C ARG A 172 -18.15 -0.84 -0.62
N SER A 173 -17.21 -0.55 0.29
CA SER A 173 -16.23 -1.54 0.74
C SER A 173 -16.88 -2.75 1.41
N ARG A 174 -17.95 -2.52 2.17
CA ARG A 174 -18.73 -3.59 2.82
C ARG A 174 -19.55 -4.40 1.81
N ALA A 175 -20.02 -3.81 0.74
CA ALA A 175 -20.77 -4.49 -0.32
C ALA A 175 -19.86 -5.38 -1.20
N SER A 176 -18.55 -5.13 -1.20
CA SER A 176 -17.53 -5.92 -1.93
C SER A 176 -16.94 -7.07 -1.10
N ARG A 177 -17.40 -7.24 0.14
CA ARG A 177 -16.99 -8.30 1.10
C ARG A 177 -17.83 -9.62 0.93
#